data_3a66ce1446d3cb2703cad998193d65ac
#
_entry.id   3a66ce1446d3cb2703cad998193d65ac
#
_cell.length_a   1.000
_cell.length_b   1.000
_cell.length_c   1.000
_cell.angle_alpha   90.00
_cell.angle_beta   90.00
_cell.angle_gamma   90.00
#
_symmetry.space_group_name_H-M   'P 1'
#
loop_
_entity.id
_entity.type
_entity.pdbx_description
1 polymer ?
#
loop_
_entity_poly.entity_id
_entity_poly.type
_entity_poly.pdbx_seq_one_letter_code
_entity_poly.pdbx_strand_id
1 'polypeptide(L)'
;MVPLLAGYAKNRLAANIHHKPNSTFAYQQLEQAPYVTIEANIAPKVEEVRVDMADMKVESRPVELLTSVGSCVAICIHDSLHKCGGLAHIMLPRSGDMSNEPLPSKYADTAVPALVNGLRKMHGQQLRLSAKIAGGANMFANLNADNLDIGGKNVRAVRSVLSEYRIRLAGEDVGGMHGRRVGFNVSSGIVTIKCFNGEVRKL
;
A
#
# COMPACT_ATOMS: atom_id res chain seq x y z
N MET A 1 31.19 -24.53 9.66
CA MET A 1 31.57 -24.82 11.05
C MET A 1 31.81 -23.50 11.75
N VAL A 2 30.78 -22.88 12.31
CA VAL A 2 30.77 -21.88 13.40
C VAL A 2 29.30 -21.64 13.75
N PRO A 3 28.81 -21.81 14.99
CA PRO A 3 27.42 -21.55 15.36
C PRO A 3 27.19 -20.12 15.76
N LEU A 4 26.06 -19.56 15.32
CA LEU A 4 25.59 -18.24 15.71
C LEU A 4 25.03 -18.28 17.14
N LEU A 5 25.52 -17.35 17.96
CA LEU A 5 25.07 -17.08 19.32
C LEU A 5 23.74 -16.32 19.30
N ALA A 6 22.72 -16.92 19.91
CA ALA A 6 21.47 -16.27 20.24
C ALA A 6 21.65 -15.39 21.50
N GLY A 7 21.36 -14.09 21.37
CA GLY A 7 21.39 -13.14 22.48
C GLY A 7 20.18 -13.31 23.41
N TYR A 8 20.43 -13.71 24.66
CA TYR A 8 19.45 -13.73 25.75
C TYR A 8 19.29 -12.32 26.35
N ALA A 9 18.13 -11.72 26.21
CA ALA A 9 17.73 -10.58 27.01
C ALA A 9 17.19 -11.07 28.36
N LYS A 10 17.95 -10.89 29.44
CA LYS A 10 17.51 -11.11 30.82
C LYS A 10 16.82 -9.86 31.33
N ASN A 11 15.49 -9.87 31.44
CA ASN A 11 14.77 -8.90 32.26
C ASN A 11 14.81 -9.40 33.72
N ARG A 12 15.57 -8.69 34.57
CA ARG A 12 15.52 -8.85 36.03
C ARG A 12 14.43 -7.94 36.59
N LEU A 13 13.34 -8.52 37.05
CA LEU A 13 12.50 -7.89 38.09
C LEU A 13 13.09 -8.24 39.45
N ALA A 14 13.67 -7.26 40.12
CA ALA A 14 14.10 -7.37 41.51
C ALA A 14 12.91 -7.04 42.41
N ALA A 15 12.33 -8.07 43.04
CA ALA A 15 11.46 -7.90 44.19
C ALA A 15 12.27 -8.21 45.46
N ASN A 16 12.44 -7.22 46.32
CA ASN A 16 12.98 -7.40 47.70
C ASN A 16 12.00 -8.26 48.50
N ILE A 17 12.45 -9.45 48.89
CA ILE A 17 11.80 -10.24 49.94
C ILE A 17 12.91 -10.71 50.89
N HIS A 18 13.01 -10.05 52.06
CA HIS A 18 13.68 -10.59 53.22
C HIS A 18 12.79 -11.66 53.82
N HIS A 19 13.04 -12.91 53.49
CA HIS A 19 12.79 -14.08 54.32
C HIS A 19 13.51 -15.27 53.72
N LYS A 20 14.41 -15.91 54.49
CA LYS A 20 14.99 -17.21 54.13
C LYS A 20 14.00 -18.27 54.52
N PRO A 21 13.48 -19.09 53.59
CA PRO A 21 13.03 -20.40 53.90
C PRO A 21 14.06 -21.45 53.44
N ASN A 22 14.52 -22.25 54.37
CA ASN A 22 15.08 -23.57 54.10
C ASN A 22 14.01 -24.37 53.34
N SER A 23 14.28 -24.74 52.12
CA SER A 23 13.73 -26.00 51.60
C SER A 23 14.18 -26.27 50.16
N THR A 24 14.85 -27.37 50.01
CA THR A 24 15.07 -28.11 48.78
C THR A 24 13.75 -28.42 48.03
N PHE A 25 12.60 -28.24 48.67
CA PHE A 25 11.26 -28.48 48.13
C PHE A 25 10.78 -27.40 47.14
N ALA A 26 11.28 -26.19 47.25
CA ALA A 26 10.82 -25.10 46.37
C ALA A 26 11.42 -25.15 44.96
N TYR A 27 12.56 -25.79 44.79
CA TYR A 27 13.21 -25.94 43.49
C TYR A 27 12.61 -27.04 42.61
N GLN A 28 12.02 -28.07 43.18
CA GLN A 28 11.42 -29.18 42.40
C GLN A 28 10.07 -28.84 41.78
N GLN A 29 9.37 -27.80 42.24
CA GLN A 29 8.10 -27.36 41.64
C GLN A 29 8.25 -26.42 40.46
N LEU A 30 9.43 -25.83 40.24
CA LEU A 30 9.69 -24.94 39.09
C LEU A 30 10.03 -25.70 37.81
N GLU A 31 10.40 -26.98 37.89
CA GLU A 31 10.68 -27.80 36.71
C GLU A 31 9.43 -28.36 36.02
N GLN A 32 8.25 -28.25 36.65
CA GLN A 32 6.98 -28.79 36.11
C GLN A 32 6.02 -27.72 35.61
N ALA A 33 6.42 -26.44 35.57
CA ALA A 33 5.62 -25.42 34.92
C ALA A 33 5.63 -25.69 33.41
N PRO A 34 4.46 -25.86 32.77
CA PRO A 34 4.43 -26.01 31.32
C PRO A 34 5.08 -24.78 30.70
N TYR A 35 6.13 -25.00 29.91
CA TYR A 35 6.68 -23.96 29.05
C TYR A 35 5.55 -23.47 28.12
N VAL A 36 4.95 -22.34 28.43
CA VAL A 36 4.08 -21.67 27.49
C VAL A 36 5.01 -21.14 26.40
N THR A 37 5.12 -21.89 25.34
CA THR A 37 5.75 -21.41 24.10
C THR A 37 4.86 -20.27 23.60
N ILE A 38 5.24 -19.03 23.87
CA ILE A 38 4.64 -17.87 23.19
C ILE A 38 5.12 -17.99 21.75
N GLU A 39 4.35 -18.70 20.92
CA GLU A 39 4.49 -18.56 19.49
C GLU A 39 4.30 -17.08 19.20
N ALA A 40 5.40 -16.40 18.85
CA ALA A 40 5.32 -15.04 18.34
C ALA A 40 4.34 -15.11 17.16
N ASN A 41 3.19 -14.50 17.34
CA ASN A 41 2.12 -14.42 16.34
C ASN A 41 2.67 -13.53 15.21
N ILE A 42 3.55 -14.11 14.38
CA ILE A 42 4.05 -13.46 13.17
C ILE A 42 2.84 -13.38 12.27
N ALA A 43 2.21 -12.20 12.23
CA ALA A 43 1.14 -11.94 11.29
C ALA A 43 1.59 -12.42 9.90
N PRO A 44 0.78 -13.20 9.19
CA PRO A 44 1.17 -13.77 7.90
C PRO A 44 1.65 -12.63 7.00
N LYS A 45 2.85 -12.78 6.46
CA LYS A 45 3.42 -11.80 5.53
C LYS A 45 2.50 -11.72 4.32
N VAL A 46 1.89 -10.55 4.11
CA VAL A 46 1.03 -10.31 2.95
C VAL A 46 1.88 -10.42 1.69
N GLU A 47 1.37 -11.15 0.70
CA GLU A 47 2.02 -11.26 -0.62
C GLU A 47 2.11 -9.88 -1.26
N GLU A 48 3.30 -9.52 -1.73
CA GLU A 48 3.56 -8.25 -2.44
C GLU A 48 3.53 -8.49 -3.95
N VAL A 49 2.70 -7.73 -4.67
CA VAL A 49 2.57 -7.80 -6.13
C VAL A 49 2.97 -6.45 -6.74
N ARG A 50 3.97 -6.46 -7.60
CA ARG A 50 4.46 -5.25 -8.24
C ARG A 50 3.55 -4.84 -9.40
N VAL A 51 3.31 -3.52 -9.51
CA VAL A 51 2.64 -2.87 -10.62
C VAL A 51 3.62 -1.90 -11.26
N ASP A 52 4.05 -2.21 -12.47
CA ASP A 52 5.04 -1.42 -13.18
C ASP A 52 4.41 -0.19 -13.87
N MET A 53 5.25 0.66 -14.45
CA MET A 53 4.82 1.85 -15.18
C MET A 53 3.94 1.46 -16.36
N ALA A 54 2.84 2.18 -16.59
CA ALA A 54 1.81 1.88 -17.59
C ALA A 54 1.18 0.47 -17.44
N ASP A 55 1.24 -0.12 -16.23
CA ASP A 55 0.59 -1.39 -15.89
C ASP A 55 -0.54 -1.17 -14.89
N MET A 56 -1.38 -2.18 -14.75
CA MET A 56 -2.42 -2.24 -13.71
C MET A 56 -2.66 -3.68 -13.28
N LYS A 57 -3.06 -3.83 -12.01
CA LYS A 57 -3.48 -5.11 -11.44
C LYS A 57 -4.82 -4.93 -10.75
N VAL A 58 -5.69 -5.93 -10.88
CA VAL A 58 -6.96 -6.04 -10.15
C VAL A 58 -6.94 -7.36 -9.40
N GLU A 59 -7.17 -7.32 -8.10
CA GLU A 59 -7.03 -8.47 -7.21
C GLU A 59 -8.19 -8.58 -6.23
N SER A 60 -8.58 -9.82 -5.94
CA SER A 60 -9.50 -10.16 -4.85
C SER A 60 -8.80 -10.92 -3.71
N ARG A 61 -7.55 -11.33 -3.93
CA ARG A 61 -6.72 -11.98 -2.91
C ARG A 61 -6.18 -10.96 -1.92
N PRO A 62 -5.86 -11.36 -0.68
CA PRO A 62 -5.30 -10.46 0.34
C PRO A 62 -3.81 -10.16 0.06
N VAL A 63 -3.56 -9.36 -0.98
CA VAL A 63 -2.22 -8.95 -1.41
C VAL A 63 -1.98 -7.46 -1.18
N GLU A 64 -0.73 -7.03 -1.22
CA GLU A 64 -0.33 -5.63 -1.29
C GLU A 64 0.19 -5.31 -2.69
N LEU A 65 -0.49 -4.42 -3.43
CA LEU A 65 -0.06 -3.93 -4.72
C LEU A 65 0.94 -2.79 -4.52
N LEU A 66 2.12 -2.91 -5.11
CA LEU A 66 3.23 -1.98 -4.92
C LEU A 66 3.62 -1.27 -6.20
N THR A 67 3.85 0.04 -6.11
CA THR A 67 4.46 0.81 -7.19
C THR A 67 5.30 1.97 -6.65
N SER A 68 6.02 2.66 -7.54
CA SER A 68 6.76 3.88 -7.21
C SER A 68 6.46 4.94 -8.26
N VAL A 69 6.04 6.12 -7.83
CA VAL A 69 5.59 7.20 -8.70
C VAL A 69 6.34 8.51 -8.41
N GLY A 70 6.60 9.28 -9.45
CA GLY A 70 7.06 10.66 -9.40
C GLY A 70 5.99 11.58 -10.01
N SER A 71 6.17 12.02 -11.27
CA SER A 71 5.16 12.75 -12.04
C SER A 71 4.00 11.88 -12.50
N CYS A 72 4.17 10.57 -12.55
CA CYS A 72 3.11 9.58 -12.71
C CYS A 72 2.15 9.60 -11.52
N VAL A 73 0.96 8.97 -11.67
CA VAL A 73 -0.02 8.84 -10.60
C VAL A 73 -0.39 7.37 -10.42
N ALA A 74 -0.33 6.89 -9.17
CA ALA A 74 -0.93 5.64 -8.76
C ALA A 74 -2.41 5.89 -8.44
N ILE A 75 -3.30 5.13 -9.09
CA ILE A 75 -4.74 5.15 -8.86
C ILE A 75 -5.11 3.85 -8.17
N CYS A 76 -5.53 3.91 -6.91
CA CYS A 76 -5.98 2.76 -6.13
C CYS A 76 -7.51 2.83 -6.03
N ILE A 77 -8.22 1.86 -6.62
CA ILE A 77 -9.68 1.73 -6.49
C ILE A 77 -9.98 0.53 -5.61
N HIS A 78 -10.76 0.74 -4.55
CA HIS A 78 -11.17 -0.28 -3.60
C HIS A 78 -12.68 -0.46 -3.62
N ASP A 79 -13.12 -1.71 -3.66
CA ASP A 79 -14.50 -2.11 -3.39
C ASP A 79 -14.63 -2.61 -1.95
N SER A 80 -15.26 -1.80 -1.10
CA SER A 80 -15.44 -2.13 0.32
C SER A 80 -16.45 -3.25 0.56
N LEU A 81 -17.33 -3.54 -0.41
CA LEU A 81 -18.32 -4.61 -0.30
C LEU A 81 -17.66 -5.99 -0.44
N HIS A 82 -16.80 -6.15 -1.44
CA HIS A 82 -16.17 -7.43 -1.74
C HIS A 82 -14.73 -7.54 -1.23
N LYS A 83 -14.20 -6.47 -0.59
CA LYS A 83 -12.82 -6.39 -0.08
C LYS A 83 -11.77 -6.71 -1.15
N CYS A 84 -12.01 -6.16 -2.34
CA CYS A 84 -11.14 -6.31 -3.50
C CYS A 84 -10.75 -4.94 -4.06
N GLY A 85 -9.80 -4.90 -4.97
CA GLY A 85 -9.37 -3.62 -5.51
C GLY A 85 -8.35 -3.76 -6.62
N GLY A 86 -7.97 -2.62 -7.19
CA GLY A 86 -6.93 -2.56 -8.19
C GLY A 86 -6.11 -1.29 -8.10
N LEU A 87 -4.88 -1.39 -8.61
CA LEU A 87 -3.93 -0.29 -8.72
C LEU A 87 -3.52 -0.15 -10.17
N ALA A 88 -3.58 1.08 -10.70
CA ALA A 88 -3.02 1.45 -12.00
C ALA A 88 -1.92 2.51 -11.82
N HIS A 89 -0.81 2.36 -12.57
CA HIS A 89 0.28 3.32 -12.63
C HIS A 89 0.22 4.11 -13.94
N ILE A 90 -0.51 5.22 -13.95
CA ILE A 90 -0.66 6.04 -15.15
C ILE A 90 0.51 7.00 -15.35
N MET A 91 0.83 7.30 -16.61
CA MET A 91 1.91 8.19 -17.01
C MET A 91 1.42 9.52 -17.58
N LEU A 92 0.27 9.50 -18.23
CA LEU A 92 -0.26 10.60 -19.03
C LEU A 92 -1.73 10.89 -18.71
N PRO A 93 -2.19 12.14 -18.93
CA PRO A 93 -3.54 12.53 -18.55
C PRO A 93 -4.63 11.94 -19.47
N ARG A 94 -4.38 11.87 -20.76
CA ARG A 94 -5.37 11.44 -21.78
C ARG A 94 -4.71 10.67 -22.91
N SER A 95 -5.48 9.72 -23.45
CA SER A 95 -5.07 8.90 -24.60
C SER A 95 -5.12 9.66 -25.94
N GLY A 96 -5.85 10.78 -26.01
CA GLY A 96 -6.05 11.53 -27.26
C GLY A 96 -6.71 10.66 -28.35
N ASP A 97 -6.35 10.92 -29.60
CA ASP A 97 -6.85 10.16 -30.76
C ASP A 97 -6.17 8.78 -30.93
N MET A 98 -5.31 8.39 -29.98
CA MET A 98 -4.60 7.08 -30.00
C MET A 98 -5.52 5.93 -29.51
N SER A 99 -6.69 5.80 -30.12
CA SER A 99 -7.67 4.75 -29.80
C SER A 99 -7.15 3.31 -29.99
N ASN A 100 -6.02 3.15 -30.65
CA ASN A 100 -5.38 1.86 -30.92
C ASN A 100 -4.21 1.53 -29.98
N GLU A 101 -3.99 2.31 -28.90
CA GLU A 101 -2.89 2.00 -27.99
C GLU A 101 -3.24 0.81 -27.08
N PRO A 102 -2.40 -0.24 -27.05
CA PRO A 102 -2.72 -1.50 -26.35
C PRO A 102 -2.66 -1.40 -24.82
N LEU A 103 -2.26 -0.26 -24.25
CA LEU A 103 -2.02 -0.09 -22.81
C LEU A 103 -3.02 0.88 -22.16
N PRO A 104 -4.24 0.42 -21.80
CA PRO A 104 -5.24 1.28 -21.17
C PRO A 104 -4.77 1.86 -19.82
N SER A 105 -3.84 1.21 -19.15
CA SER A 105 -3.25 1.65 -17.87
C SER A 105 -2.29 2.83 -17.97
N LYS A 106 -1.90 3.25 -19.19
CA LYS A 106 -0.97 4.36 -19.41
C LYS A 106 -1.60 5.73 -19.19
N TYR A 107 -2.90 5.88 -19.41
CA TYR A 107 -3.63 7.15 -19.39
C TYR A 107 -4.72 7.16 -18.34
N ALA A 108 -4.99 8.33 -17.74
CA ALA A 108 -6.02 8.45 -16.71
C ALA A 108 -7.42 8.11 -17.22
N ASP A 109 -7.76 8.59 -18.43
CA ASP A 109 -9.08 8.43 -19.05
C ASP A 109 -9.39 6.99 -19.45
N THR A 110 -8.40 6.14 -19.63
CA THR A 110 -8.58 4.72 -19.94
C THR A 110 -8.34 3.79 -18.75
N ALA A 111 -7.45 4.17 -17.80
CA ALA A 111 -7.10 3.34 -16.66
C ALA A 111 -8.25 3.21 -15.65
N VAL A 112 -8.95 4.30 -15.34
CA VAL A 112 -10.08 4.26 -14.39
C VAL A 112 -11.19 3.33 -14.88
N PRO A 113 -11.71 3.48 -16.12
CA PRO A 113 -12.70 2.52 -16.65
C PRO A 113 -12.18 1.09 -16.73
N ALA A 114 -10.91 0.88 -17.04
CA ALA A 114 -10.32 -0.46 -17.09
C ALA A 114 -10.29 -1.13 -15.71
N LEU A 115 -9.90 -0.41 -14.65
CA LEU A 115 -9.97 -0.88 -13.26
C LEU A 115 -11.40 -1.25 -12.86
N VAL A 116 -12.35 -0.35 -13.12
CA VAL A 116 -13.78 -0.59 -12.81
C VAL A 116 -14.30 -1.80 -13.53
N ASN A 117 -13.98 -1.96 -14.82
CA ASN A 117 -14.39 -3.11 -15.62
C ASN A 117 -13.73 -4.40 -15.11
N GLY A 118 -12.47 -4.35 -14.67
CA GLY A 118 -11.81 -5.49 -14.02
C GLY A 118 -12.56 -5.95 -12.77
N LEU A 119 -12.93 -5.03 -11.89
CA LEU A 119 -13.70 -5.32 -10.66
C LEU A 119 -15.10 -5.86 -10.99
N ARG A 120 -15.77 -5.28 -12.00
CA ARG A 120 -17.10 -5.76 -12.46
C ARG A 120 -17.05 -7.16 -13.02
N LYS A 121 -16.00 -7.52 -13.75
CA LYS A 121 -15.81 -8.90 -14.26
C LYS A 121 -15.67 -9.92 -13.14
N MET A 122 -15.10 -9.52 -12.00
CA MET A 122 -14.89 -10.42 -10.86
C MET A 122 -16.14 -10.56 -9.97
N HIS A 123 -16.87 -9.46 -9.74
CA HIS A 123 -17.92 -9.40 -8.71
C HIS A 123 -19.28 -8.87 -9.20
N GLY A 124 -19.45 -8.65 -10.52
CA GLY A 124 -20.69 -8.14 -11.10
C GLY A 124 -20.85 -6.62 -10.93
N GLN A 125 -22.10 -6.14 -11.05
CA GLN A 125 -22.39 -4.70 -11.15
C GLN A 125 -22.50 -4.01 -9.79
N GLN A 126 -22.76 -4.75 -8.72
CA GLN A 126 -22.96 -4.17 -7.39
C GLN A 126 -21.62 -3.95 -6.69
N LEU A 127 -21.02 -2.79 -6.92
CA LEU A 127 -19.74 -2.41 -6.31
C LEU A 127 -19.91 -1.16 -5.43
N ARG A 128 -19.15 -1.10 -4.33
CA ARG A 128 -19.06 0.09 -3.46
C ARG A 128 -17.66 0.69 -3.55
N LEU A 129 -17.43 1.44 -4.62
CA LEU A 129 -16.11 1.94 -5.00
C LEU A 129 -15.73 3.22 -4.26
N SER A 130 -14.46 3.28 -3.88
CA SER A 130 -13.75 4.50 -3.50
C SER A 130 -12.35 4.49 -4.09
N ALA A 131 -11.79 5.66 -4.33
CA ALA A 131 -10.45 5.81 -4.87
C ALA A 131 -9.53 6.53 -3.90
N LYS A 132 -8.25 6.19 -3.96
CA LYS A 132 -7.14 6.94 -3.36
C LYS A 132 -6.06 7.10 -4.42
N ILE A 133 -5.41 8.27 -4.43
CA ILE A 133 -4.39 8.58 -5.44
C ILE A 133 -3.11 9.10 -4.82
N ALA A 134 -1.97 8.79 -5.43
CA ALA A 134 -0.68 9.29 -5.00
C ALA A 134 0.25 9.55 -6.19
N GLY A 135 1.12 10.55 -6.07
CA GLY A 135 2.08 10.89 -7.14
C GLY A 135 1.87 12.29 -7.70
N GLY A 136 2.06 12.45 -9.01
CA GLY A 136 1.90 13.75 -9.66
C GLY A 136 2.88 14.82 -9.21
N ALA A 137 4.11 14.42 -8.82
CA ALA A 137 5.16 15.35 -8.41
C ALA A 137 5.64 16.20 -9.60
N ASN A 138 5.91 17.47 -9.36
CA ASN A 138 6.60 18.32 -10.31
C ASN A 138 8.12 18.24 -10.07
N MET A 139 8.76 17.22 -10.66
CA MET A 139 10.19 16.97 -10.50
C MET A 139 11.09 18.01 -11.18
N PHE A 140 10.52 18.86 -12.04
CA PHE A 140 11.23 19.86 -12.85
C PHE A 140 10.80 21.30 -12.54
N ALA A 141 10.24 21.54 -11.34
CA ALA A 141 9.75 22.86 -10.92
C ALA A 141 10.79 23.98 -11.06
N ASN A 142 12.08 23.66 -10.96
CA ASN A 142 13.18 24.63 -11.05
C ASN A 142 13.52 25.06 -12.48
N LEU A 143 12.91 24.49 -13.51
CA LEU A 143 13.24 24.78 -14.92
C LEU A 143 12.33 25.81 -15.58
N ASN A 144 11.52 26.57 -14.80
CA ASN A 144 10.62 27.65 -15.25
C ASN A 144 9.79 27.32 -16.52
N ALA A 145 9.44 26.07 -16.71
CA ALA A 145 8.69 25.62 -17.87
C ALA A 145 7.30 25.15 -17.42
N ASP A 146 6.34 26.09 -17.37
CA ASP A 146 4.93 25.83 -17.02
C ASP A 146 4.29 24.72 -17.88
N ASN A 147 4.84 24.49 -19.06
CA ASN A 147 4.40 23.42 -19.96
C ASN A 147 4.83 22.01 -19.50
N LEU A 148 5.77 21.88 -18.56
CA LEU A 148 6.33 20.61 -18.10
C LEU A 148 5.66 20.05 -16.84
N ASP A 149 4.60 20.68 -16.30
CA ASP A 149 3.83 20.16 -15.18
C ASP A 149 2.96 18.95 -15.58
N ILE A 150 3.63 17.87 -16.00
CA ILE A 150 2.96 16.60 -16.31
C ILE A 150 2.28 16.03 -15.07
N GLY A 151 2.93 16.16 -13.90
CA GLY A 151 2.39 15.68 -12.63
C GLY A 151 1.04 16.30 -12.30
N GLY A 152 0.94 17.63 -12.33
CA GLY A 152 -0.32 18.32 -12.08
C GLY A 152 -1.38 18.04 -13.15
N LYS A 153 -0.98 17.91 -14.44
CA LYS A 153 -1.91 17.48 -15.50
C LYS A 153 -2.48 16.09 -15.24
N ASN A 154 -1.65 15.14 -14.84
CA ASN A 154 -2.07 13.78 -14.48
C ASN A 154 -3.07 13.79 -13.33
N VAL A 155 -2.77 14.50 -12.24
CA VAL A 155 -3.67 14.61 -11.06
C VAL A 155 -5.03 15.20 -11.44
N ARG A 156 -5.04 16.29 -12.21
CA ARG A 156 -6.30 16.92 -12.67
C ARG A 156 -7.13 15.94 -13.51
N ALA A 157 -6.48 15.24 -14.44
CA ALA A 157 -7.17 14.26 -15.29
C ALA A 157 -7.76 13.10 -14.47
N VAL A 158 -7.01 12.54 -13.53
CA VAL A 158 -7.52 11.45 -12.66
C VAL A 158 -8.73 11.92 -11.86
N ARG A 159 -8.68 13.11 -11.24
CA ARG A 159 -9.82 13.66 -10.49
C ARG A 159 -11.05 13.84 -11.37
N SER A 160 -10.88 14.35 -12.62
CA SER A 160 -11.98 14.49 -13.59
C SER A 160 -12.63 13.15 -13.89
N VAL A 161 -11.83 12.14 -14.26
CA VAL A 161 -12.36 10.84 -14.64
C VAL A 161 -13.02 10.12 -13.44
N LEU A 162 -12.44 10.20 -12.24
CA LEU A 162 -13.09 9.67 -11.04
C LEU A 162 -14.46 10.30 -10.80
N SER A 163 -14.58 11.62 -11.00
CA SER A 163 -15.84 12.34 -10.89
C SER A 163 -16.86 11.92 -11.96
N GLU A 164 -16.45 11.76 -13.20
CA GLU A 164 -17.27 11.26 -14.31
C GLU A 164 -17.84 9.87 -14.02
N TYR A 165 -17.02 9.00 -13.42
CA TYR A 165 -17.43 7.65 -12.98
C TYR A 165 -18.14 7.62 -11.62
N ARG A 166 -18.37 8.79 -10.97
CA ARG A 166 -18.99 8.93 -9.66
C ARG A 166 -18.29 8.12 -8.57
N ILE A 167 -16.97 7.99 -8.68
CA ILE A 167 -16.14 7.31 -7.69
C ILE A 167 -15.62 8.35 -6.69
N ARG A 168 -15.97 8.18 -5.42
CA ARG A 168 -15.53 9.09 -4.35
C ARG A 168 -14.01 9.01 -4.17
N LEU A 169 -13.32 10.13 -4.30
CA LEU A 169 -11.92 10.26 -3.89
C LEU A 169 -11.86 10.34 -2.35
N ALA A 170 -11.37 9.26 -1.73
CA ALA A 170 -11.36 9.07 -0.28
C ALA A 170 -10.07 9.57 0.38
N GLY A 171 -9.00 9.76 -0.39
CA GLY A 171 -7.73 10.27 0.10
C GLY A 171 -6.74 10.50 -1.05
N GLU A 172 -5.81 11.41 -0.81
CA GLU A 172 -4.78 11.70 -1.81
C GLU A 172 -3.48 12.19 -1.17
N ASP A 173 -2.36 11.83 -1.78
CA ASP A 173 -1.02 12.37 -1.51
C ASP A 173 -0.38 12.72 -2.85
N VAL A 174 -0.59 13.97 -3.30
CA VAL A 174 -0.26 14.40 -4.66
C VAL A 174 0.58 15.67 -4.71
N GLY A 175 1.28 15.88 -5.83
CA GLY A 175 2.12 17.06 -6.04
C GLY A 175 3.46 16.96 -5.31
N GLY A 176 4.01 18.10 -4.89
CA GLY A 176 5.37 18.20 -4.35
C GLY A 176 6.45 17.98 -5.40
N MET A 177 7.69 17.76 -4.97
CA MET A 177 8.86 17.61 -5.85
C MET A 177 9.51 16.22 -5.78
N HIS A 178 8.98 15.32 -4.96
CA HIS A 178 9.63 14.03 -4.69
C HIS A 178 8.76 12.85 -5.09
N GLY A 179 9.43 11.79 -5.54
CA GLY A 179 8.80 10.50 -5.77
C GLY A 179 8.37 9.81 -4.47
N ARG A 180 7.50 8.81 -4.59
CA ARG A 180 6.94 8.03 -3.48
C ARG A 180 6.84 6.57 -3.83
N ARG A 181 7.04 5.72 -2.85
CA ARG A 181 6.60 4.33 -2.93
C ARG A 181 5.19 4.24 -2.38
N VAL A 182 4.33 3.54 -3.11
CA VAL A 182 2.90 3.36 -2.82
C VAL A 182 2.64 1.88 -2.61
N GLY A 183 2.07 1.53 -1.46
CA GLY A 183 1.57 0.18 -1.17
C GLY A 183 0.05 0.24 -0.97
N PHE A 184 -0.69 -0.54 -1.72
CA PHE A 184 -2.14 -0.64 -1.63
C PHE A 184 -2.54 -2.02 -1.11
N ASN A 185 -3.03 -2.08 0.11
CA ASN A 185 -3.59 -3.30 0.68
C ASN A 185 -4.99 -3.53 0.14
N VAL A 186 -5.15 -4.57 -0.67
CA VAL A 186 -6.38 -4.88 -1.39
C VAL A 186 -7.55 -5.18 -0.45
N SER A 187 -7.31 -5.90 0.64
CA SER A 187 -8.38 -6.30 1.57
C SER A 187 -8.96 -5.16 2.39
N SER A 188 -8.08 -4.25 2.86
CA SER A 188 -8.48 -3.15 3.74
C SER A 188 -8.75 -1.84 3.01
N GLY A 189 -8.28 -1.69 1.78
CA GLY A 189 -8.31 -0.44 1.03
C GLY A 189 -7.34 0.63 1.56
N ILE A 190 -6.45 0.28 2.50
CA ILE A 190 -5.44 1.21 3.03
C ILE A 190 -4.34 1.39 1.99
N VAL A 191 -3.98 2.66 1.75
CA VAL A 191 -2.82 3.00 0.92
C VAL A 191 -1.73 3.56 1.82
N THR A 192 -0.57 2.92 1.81
CA THR A 192 0.63 3.36 2.54
C THR A 192 1.57 4.07 1.59
N ILE A 193 1.94 5.30 1.94
CA ILE A 193 2.88 6.14 1.19
C ILE A 193 4.18 6.20 1.95
N LYS A 194 5.31 5.89 1.29
CA LYS A 194 6.65 6.05 1.83
C LYS A 194 7.40 7.08 0.98
N CYS A 195 7.68 8.24 1.56
CA CYS A 195 8.48 9.27 0.92
C CYS A 195 9.98 8.96 1.04
N PHE A 196 10.80 9.50 0.12
CA PHE A 196 12.25 9.27 0.16
C PHE A 196 12.94 9.89 1.39
N ASN A 197 12.29 10.85 2.06
CA ASN A 197 12.77 11.41 3.32
C ASN A 197 12.51 10.51 4.56
N GLY A 198 11.97 9.30 4.35
CA GLY A 198 11.64 8.35 5.40
C GLY A 198 10.24 8.54 6.01
N GLU A 199 9.50 9.58 5.64
CA GLU A 199 8.15 9.80 6.13
C GLU A 199 7.18 8.73 5.59
N VAL A 200 6.32 8.21 6.48
CA VAL A 200 5.29 7.23 6.15
C VAL A 200 3.92 7.81 6.46
N ARG A 201 3.03 7.81 5.48
CA ARG A 201 1.64 8.25 5.61
C ARG A 201 0.68 7.13 5.22
N LYS A 202 -0.52 7.15 5.78
CA LYS A 202 -1.62 6.24 5.38
C LYS A 202 -2.82 7.07 4.95
N LEU A 203 -3.40 6.65 3.84
CA LEU A 203 -4.65 7.17 3.32
C LEU A 203 -5.77 6.19 3.59
#